data_151c7bc7c69210597e0e1fba858ab024
#
_entry.id   151c7bc7c69210597e0e1fba858ab024
#
_cell.length_a   1.000
_cell.length_b   1.000
_cell.length_c   1.000
_cell.angle_alpha   90.00
_cell.angle_beta   90.00
_cell.angle_gamma   90.00
#
_symmetry.space_group_name_H-M   'P 1'
#
loop_
_entity.id
_entity.type
_entity.pdbx_description
1 polymer ?
#
loop_
_entity_poly.entity_id
_entity_poly.type
_entity_poly.pdbx_seq_one_letter_code
_entity_poly.pdbx_strand_id
1 'polypeptide(L)'
;RIIEKDYERCEYLAQELSKTLVINGDGTNLKLLDEEEIGSCDVAIAVTNNDERNLLCSLLAKQLGVKRVISRVSKVLNIPLFEKVGIDIAVSPKTSAINEVRNDIDETNVDILATVEQGEAEVLEIPICEEFNGKLIKDLRFPAPAIVGIIQRRANVIIPKGDTQIKSCDILIIFTKADSVDAVKDYFKVV
;
A
#
# COMPACT_ATOMS: atom_id res chain seq x y z
N ARG A 1 -11.78 16.33 9.29
CA ARG A 1 -11.58 16.63 10.71
C ARG A 1 -10.22 16.14 11.17
N ILE A 2 -9.55 16.86 12.06
CA ILE A 2 -8.31 16.45 12.73
C ILE A 2 -8.55 16.55 14.23
N ILE A 3 -8.20 15.51 14.97
CA ILE A 3 -8.16 15.52 16.43
C ILE A 3 -6.70 15.53 16.85
N GLU A 4 -6.28 16.58 17.49
CA GLU A 4 -4.90 16.78 17.95
C GLU A 4 -4.90 17.15 19.44
N LYS A 5 -4.00 16.53 20.18
CA LYS A 5 -3.91 16.72 21.63
C LYS A 5 -3.14 17.98 22.01
N ASP A 6 -2.13 18.32 21.23
CA ASP A 6 -1.29 19.49 21.45
C ASP A 6 -2.02 20.75 20.99
N TYR A 7 -2.21 21.69 21.94
CA TYR A 7 -2.96 22.91 21.69
C TYR A 7 -2.25 23.84 20.68
N GLU A 8 -0.95 24.03 20.80
CA GLU A 8 -0.18 24.91 19.89
C GLU A 8 -0.20 24.33 18.47
N ARG A 9 -0.15 22.99 18.37
CA ARG A 9 -0.29 22.29 17.09
C ARG A 9 -1.69 22.47 16.49
N CYS A 10 -2.73 22.47 17.31
CA CYS A 10 -4.11 22.74 16.86
C CYS A 10 -4.24 24.16 16.29
N GLU A 11 -3.72 25.16 16.97
CA GLU A 11 -3.74 26.56 16.50
C GLU A 11 -3.02 26.69 15.14
N TYR A 12 -1.83 26.12 15.03
CA TYR A 12 -1.08 26.10 13.77
C TYR A 12 -1.88 25.44 12.64
N LEU A 13 -2.44 24.25 12.88
CA LEU A 13 -3.22 23.52 11.88
C LEU A 13 -4.50 24.26 11.48
N ALA A 14 -5.15 24.92 12.42
CA ALA A 14 -6.36 25.71 12.14
C ALA A 14 -6.07 26.94 11.25
N GLN A 15 -4.88 27.50 11.34
CA GLN A 15 -4.44 28.62 10.49
C GLN A 15 -4.09 28.14 9.07
N GLU A 16 -3.40 27.00 8.96
CA GLU A 16 -2.93 26.46 7.67
C GLU A 16 -4.03 25.76 6.86
N LEU A 17 -5.03 25.16 7.52
CA LEU A 17 -5.99 24.27 6.87
C LEU A 17 -7.38 24.89 6.78
N SER A 18 -7.65 25.65 5.75
CA SER A 18 -8.91 26.40 5.57
C SER A 18 -10.17 25.55 5.41
N LYS A 19 -10.05 24.26 5.07
CA LYS A 19 -11.17 23.33 4.82
C LYS A 19 -11.29 22.21 5.85
N THR A 20 -10.50 22.28 6.93
CA THR A 20 -10.41 21.19 7.91
C THR A 20 -10.84 21.71 9.30
N LEU A 21 -11.78 21.01 9.92
CA LEU A 21 -12.11 21.25 11.32
C LEU A 21 -11.01 20.64 12.21
N VAL A 22 -10.34 21.45 12.99
CA VAL A 22 -9.34 21.01 13.95
C VAL A 22 -9.94 21.03 15.36
N ILE A 23 -9.87 19.90 16.04
CA ILE A 23 -10.45 19.66 17.36
C ILE A 23 -9.30 19.40 18.33
N ASN A 24 -9.20 20.22 19.38
CA ASN A 24 -8.21 19.97 20.43
C ASN A 24 -8.73 18.90 21.40
N GLY A 25 -8.07 17.74 21.42
CA GLY A 25 -8.45 16.65 22.28
C GLY A 25 -7.65 15.37 22.11
N ASP A 26 -7.90 14.42 22.99
CA ASP A 26 -7.25 13.10 22.93
C ASP A 26 -8.11 12.14 22.10
N GLY A 27 -7.55 11.63 20.98
CA GLY A 27 -8.22 10.67 20.10
C GLY A 27 -8.57 9.32 20.75
N THR A 28 -8.12 9.09 21.98
CA THR A 28 -8.51 7.91 22.78
C THR A 28 -9.71 8.20 23.71
N ASN A 29 -10.24 9.41 23.69
CA ASN A 29 -11.40 9.77 24.49
C ASN A 29 -12.70 9.45 23.73
N LEU A 30 -13.35 8.33 24.11
CA LEU A 30 -14.58 7.88 23.46
C LEU A 30 -15.69 8.93 23.49
N LYS A 31 -15.82 9.67 24.60
CA LYS A 31 -16.85 10.71 24.74
C LYS A 31 -16.64 11.84 23.72
N LEU A 32 -15.40 12.30 23.57
CA LEU A 32 -15.05 13.30 22.56
C LEU A 32 -15.34 12.79 21.14
N LEU A 33 -14.97 11.54 20.84
CA LEU A 33 -15.21 10.95 19.52
C LEU A 33 -16.69 10.84 19.19
N ASP A 34 -17.52 10.55 20.19
CA ASP A 34 -18.98 10.45 20.05
C ASP A 34 -19.62 11.85 19.90
N GLU A 35 -19.25 12.81 20.76
CA GLU A 35 -19.70 14.22 20.67
C GLU A 35 -19.36 14.86 19.32
N GLU A 36 -18.22 14.51 18.74
CA GLU A 36 -17.77 14.99 17.42
C GLU A 36 -18.29 14.12 16.26
N GLU A 37 -19.21 13.19 16.52
CA GLU A 37 -19.87 12.33 15.54
C GLU A 37 -18.89 11.62 14.59
N ILE A 38 -17.75 11.13 15.14
CA ILE A 38 -16.71 10.46 14.33
C ILE A 38 -17.27 9.22 13.63
N GLY A 39 -18.26 8.54 14.21
CA GLY A 39 -18.93 7.39 13.59
C GLY A 39 -19.58 7.68 12.24
N SER A 40 -19.88 8.95 11.93
CA SER A 40 -20.42 9.35 10.62
C SER A 40 -19.37 9.50 9.52
N CYS A 41 -18.08 9.41 9.86
CA CYS A 41 -17.00 9.54 8.89
C CYS A 41 -16.86 8.28 8.04
N ASP A 42 -16.49 8.44 6.77
CA ASP A 42 -16.21 7.31 5.87
C ASP A 42 -14.93 6.59 6.24
N VAL A 43 -13.91 7.33 6.69
CA VAL A 43 -12.58 6.81 7.03
C VAL A 43 -12.07 7.48 8.29
N ALA A 44 -11.46 6.71 9.19
CA ALA A 44 -10.66 7.22 10.30
C ALA A 44 -9.19 6.79 10.11
N ILE A 45 -8.27 7.71 10.38
CA ILE A 45 -6.84 7.50 10.22
C ILE A 45 -6.12 7.82 11.54
N ALA A 46 -5.52 6.81 12.18
CA ALA A 46 -4.76 6.98 13.42
C ALA A 46 -3.27 7.01 13.10
N VAL A 47 -2.63 8.19 13.29
CA VAL A 47 -1.25 8.44 12.85
C VAL A 47 -0.37 9.09 13.92
N THR A 48 -0.65 8.85 15.20
CA THR A 48 0.22 9.32 16.27
C THR A 48 1.58 8.61 16.25
N ASN A 49 2.49 9.05 17.10
CA ASN A 49 3.82 8.42 17.23
C ASN A 49 3.84 7.18 18.16
N ASN A 50 2.67 6.69 18.58
CA ASN A 50 2.54 5.58 19.52
C ASN A 50 1.57 4.53 18.95
N ASP A 51 2.05 3.30 18.75
CA ASP A 51 1.30 2.21 18.13
C ASP A 51 0.09 1.78 18.98
N GLU A 52 0.25 1.74 20.31
CA GLU A 52 -0.83 1.36 21.24
C GLU A 52 -1.98 2.39 21.21
N ARG A 53 -1.65 3.68 21.12
CA ARG A 53 -2.66 4.73 20.95
C ARG A 53 -3.33 4.65 19.59
N ASN A 54 -2.56 4.43 18.53
CA ASN A 54 -3.11 4.27 17.18
C ASN A 54 -4.08 3.09 17.13
N LEU A 55 -3.72 1.97 17.75
CA LEU A 55 -4.60 0.81 17.86
C LEU A 55 -5.91 1.16 18.60
N LEU A 56 -5.78 1.81 19.77
CA LEU A 56 -6.95 2.18 20.56
C LEU A 56 -7.87 3.17 19.83
N CYS A 57 -7.32 4.25 19.25
CA CYS A 57 -8.08 5.21 18.44
C CYS A 57 -8.83 4.50 17.30
N SER A 58 -8.15 3.59 16.63
CA SER A 58 -8.70 2.84 15.51
C SER A 58 -9.87 1.94 15.93
N LEU A 59 -9.72 1.23 17.05
CA LEU A 59 -10.78 0.37 17.59
C LEU A 59 -11.98 1.18 18.06
N LEU A 60 -11.77 2.33 18.71
CA LEU A 60 -12.85 3.23 19.13
C LEU A 60 -13.61 3.79 17.93
N ALA A 61 -12.90 4.22 16.88
CA ALA A 61 -13.53 4.69 15.64
C ALA A 61 -14.40 3.59 15.00
N LYS A 62 -13.90 2.36 14.98
CA LYS A 62 -14.68 1.20 14.49
C LYS A 62 -15.90 0.91 15.33
N GLN A 63 -15.77 0.96 16.65
CA GLN A 63 -16.88 0.78 17.59
C GLN A 63 -17.98 1.83 17.39
N LEU A 64 -17.61 3.06 17.04
CA LEU A 64 -18.56 4.14 16.73
C LEU A 64 -19.22 4.02 15.35
N GLY A 65 -18.74 3.11 14.48
CA GLY A 65 -19.38 2.81 13.19
C GLY A 65 -18.61 3.29 11.96
N VAL A 66 -17.38 3.78 12.11
CA VAL A 66 -16.55 4.14 10.94
C VAL A 66 -16.30 2.92 10.08
N LYS A 67 -16.59 3.03 8.78
CA LYS A 67 -16.56 1.91 7.83
C LYS A 67 -15.16 1.41 7.52
N ARG A 68 -14.17 2.31 7.47
CA ARG A 68 -12.78 1.99 7.14
C ARG A 68 -11.83 2.68 8.09
N VAL A 69 -10.92 1.93 8.65
CA VAL A 69 -9.95 2.44 9.61
C VAL A 69 -8.52 2.12 9.13
N ILE A 70 -7.69 3.15 9.09
CA ILE A 70 -6.29 3.07 8.71
C ILE A 70 -5.46 3.40 9.94
N SER A 71 -4.46 2.59 10.24
CA SER A 71 -3.57 2.81 11.39
C SER A 71 -2.10 2.80 11.01
N ARG A 72 -1.37 3.79 11.49
CA ARG A 72 0.08 3.77 11.43
C ARG A 72 0.64 2.77 12.44
N VAL A 73 1.58 1.95 12.00
CA VAL A 73 2.28 0.96 12.82
C VAL A 73 3.79 1.16 12.64
N SER A 74 4.49 1.52 13.71
CA SER A 74 5.95 1.75 13.68
C SER A 74 6.74 0.45 13.72
N LYS A 75 6.22 -0.56 14.45
CA LYS A 75 6.82 -1.89 14.57
C LYS A 75 6.17 -2.84 13.55
N VAL A 76 6.86 -3.12 12.45
CA VAL A 76 6.34 -3.96 11.33
C VAL A 76 5.79 -5.30 11.83
N LEU A 77 6.44 -5.91 12.83
CA LEU A 77 5.99 -7.17 13.45
C LEU A 77 4.60 -7.09 14.11
N ASN A 78 4.11 -5.87 14.39
CA ASN A 78 2.78 -5.68 14.95
C ASN A 78 1.67 -5.58 13.89
N ILE A 79 2.00 -5.44 12.62
CA ILE A 79 1.01 -5.32 11.53
C ILE A 79 -0.03 -6.44 11.57
N PRO A 80 0.37 -7.74 11.66
CA PRO A 80 -0.61 -8.83 11.71
C PRO A 80 -1.53 -8.78 12.92
N LEU A 81 -1.07 -8.22 14.05
CA LEU A 81 -1.91 -8.02 15.22
C LEU A 81 -2.99 -6.99 14.95
N PHE A 82 -2.65 -5.86 14.32
CA PHE A 82 -3.61 -4.80 13.98
C PHE A 82 -4.70 -5.33 13.02
N GLU A 83 -4.30 -6.08 12.00
CA GLU A 83 -5.23 -6.71 11.07
C GLU A 83 -6.14 -7.74 11.76
N LYS A 84 -5.56 -8.59 12.63
CA LYS A 84 -6.32 -9.62 13.35
C LYS A 84 -7.36 -9.07 14.31
N VAL A 85 -7.10 -7.90 14.90
CA VAL A 85 -8.09 -7.22 15.77
C VAL A 85 -9.09 -6.37 14.98
N GLY A 86 -9.00 -6.38 13.65
CA GLY A 86 -10.01 -5.81 12.76
C GLY A 86 -9.69 -4.44 12.22
N ILE A 87 -8.44 -3.97 12.25
CA ILE A 87 -8.03 -2.76 11.54
C ILE A 87 -7.96 -3.09 10.03
N ASP A 88 -8.60 -2.26 9.21
CA ASP A 88 -8.75 -2.55 7.79
C ASP A 88 -7.43 -2.39 7.01
N ILE A 89 -6.61 -1.40 7.42
CA ILE A 89 -5.31 -1.15 6.80
C ILE A 89 -4.30 -0.74 7.89
N ALA A 90 -3.21 -1.49 8.01
CA ALA A 90 -2.07 -1.16 8.86
C ALA A 90 -0.87 -0.76 8.00
N VAL A 91 -0.36 0.47 8.18
CA VAL A 91 0.71 1.03 7.35
C VAL A 91 1.96 1.29 8.19
N SER A 92 3.10 0.78 7.73
CA SER A 92 4.40 1.11 8.32
C SER A 92 5.13 2.13 7.44
N PRO A 93 5.39 3.35 7.95
CA PRO A 93 6.16 4.35 7.20
C PRO A 93 7.57 3.87 6.84
N LYS A 94 8.17 3.02 7.68
CA LYS A 94 9.49 2.44 7.39
C LYS A 94 9.46 1.56 6.14
N THR A 95 8.47 0.67 6.06
CA THR A 95 8.34 -0.23 4.91
C THR A 95 8.02 0.55 3.64
N SER A 96 7.12 1.55 3.73
CA SER A 96 6.80 2.41 2.58
C SER A 96 8.04 3.17 2.08
N ALA A 97 8.81 3.78 2.99
CA ALA A 97 10.04 4.48 2.61
C ALA A 97 11.12 3.54 2.05
N ILE A 98 11.28 2.34 2.61
CA ILE A 98 12.23 1.36 2.09
C ILE A 98 11.85 0.93 0.67
N ASN A 99 10.57 0.68 0.42
CA ASN A 99 10.09 0.29 -0.90
C ASN A 99 10.29 1.43 -1.92
N GLU A 100 10.03 2.69 -1.53
CA GLU A 100 10.24 3.85 -2.38
C GLU A 100 11.74 4.02 -2.72
N VAL A 101 12.62 4.01 -1.72
CA VAL A 101 14.08 4.07 -1.93
C VAL A 101 14.58 2.90 -2.78
N ARG A 102 14.05 1.69 -2.55
CA ARG A 102 14.43 0.50 -3.33
C ARG A 102 14.04 0.66 -4.80
N ASN A 103 12.85 1.18 -5.08
CA ASN A 103 12.41 1.45 -6.44
C ASN A 103 13.26 2.55 -7.12
N ASP A 104 13.66 3.59 -6.35
CA ASP A 104 14.51 4.68 -6.87
C ASP A 104 15.96 4.25 -7.16
N ILE A 105 16.49 3.29 -6.39
CA ILE A 105 17.87 2.78 -6.57
C ILE A 105 17.94 1.71 -7.65
N ASP A 106 16.84 1.00 -7.88
CA ASP A 106 16.79 -0.06 -8.87
C ASP A 106 16.78 0.56 -10.29
N GLU A 107 17.96 0.57 -10.95
CA GLU A 107 18.11 1.06 -12.34
C GLU A 107 17.32 0.22 -13.36
N THR A 108 16.72 -0.87 -12.92
CA THR A 108 15.77 -1.63 -13.71
C THR A 108 14.44 -0.89 -13.69
N ASN A 109 13.85 -0.58 -14.82
CA ASN A 109 12.50 -0.02 -14.94
C ASN A 109 11.41 -0.99 -14.40
N VAL A 110 11.69 -1.65 -13.27
CA VAL A 110 10.81 -2.65 -12.65
C VAL A 110 10.42 -2.18 -11.26
N ASP A 111 9.17 -1.76 -11.12
CA ASP A 111 8.64 -1.30 -9.84
C ASP A 111 8.03 -2.45 -9.03
N ILE A 112 8.25 -2.44 -7.72
CA ILE A 112 7.54 -3.31 -6.79
C ILE A 112 6.27 -2.59 -6.36
N LEU A 113 5.13 -3.03 -6.88
CA LEU A 113 3.82 -2.43 -6.58
C LEU A 113 3.28 -2.80 -5.21
N ALA A 114 3.50 -4.03 -4.78
CA ALA A 114 2.99 -4.54 -3.52
C ALA A 114 3.78 -5.74 -3.03
N THR A 115 3.82 -5.88 -1.71
CA THR A 115 4.34 -7.05 -1.02
C THR A 115 3.17 -7.80 -0.38
N VAL A 116 3.04 -9.09 -0.62
CA VAL A 116 1.93 -9.93 -0.18
C VAL A 116 2.42 -10.93 0.86
N GLU A 117 1.52 -11.37 1.74
CA GLU A 117 1.81 -12.41 2.76
C GLU A 117 3.06 -12.12 3.58
N GLN A 118 3.14 -10.89 4.15
CA GLN A 118 4.24 -10.47 5.04
C GLN A 118 5.64 -10.53 4.40
N GLY A 119 5.74 -10.42 3.08
CA GLY A 119 7.00 -10.46 2.34
C GLY A 119 7.32 -11.82 1.70
N GLU A 120 6.40 -12.76 1.68
CA GLU A 120 6.59 -14.04 1.00
C GLU A 120 6.45 -13.95 -0.52
N ALA A 121 5.64 -12.98 -1.01
CA ALA A 121 5.45 -12.75 -2.44
C ALA A 121 5.46 -11.26 -2.77
N GLU A 122 5.87 -10.92 -3.98
CA GLU A 122 5.92 -9.56 -4.50
C GLU A 122 5.16 -9.45 -5.83
N VAL A 123 4.61 -8.27 -6.06
CA VAL A 123 3.93 -7.90 -7.30
C VAL A 123 4.83 -6.90 -8.02
N LEU A 124 5.32 -7.29 -9.18
CA LEU A 124 6.24 -6.51 -10.00
C LEU A 124 5.51 -5.86 -11.16
N GLU A 125 5.84 -4.61 -11.45
CA GLU A 125 5.46 -3.91 -12.67
C GLU A 125 6.65 -3.88 -13.62
N ILE A 126 6.54 -4.54 -14.77
CA ILE A 126 7.64 -4.69 -15.72
C ILE A 126 7.24 -4.12 -17.07
N PRO A 127 7.81 -2.99 -17.49
CA PRO A 127 7.63 -2.47 -18.84
C PRO A 127 8.34 -3.38 -19.87
N ILE A 128 7.65 -3.67 -20.96
CA ILE A 128 8.15 -4.58 -21.99
C ILE A 128 8.87 -3.82 -23.08
N CYS A 129 10.09 -4.25 -23.34
CA CYS A 129 10.90 -3.80 -24.48
C CYS A 129 10.61 -4.61 -25.78
N GLU A 130 11.17 -4.15 -26.89
CA GLU A 130 10.95 -4.73 -28.23
C GLU A 130 11.27 -6.22 -28.34
N GLU A 131 12.22 -6.73 -27.56
CA GLU A 131 12.65 -8.13 -27.63
C GLU A 131 11.55 -9.14 -27.26
N PHE A 132 10.60 -8.73 -26.43
CA PHE A 132 9.47 -9.57 -26.05
C PHE A 132 8.25 -9.36 -26.94
N ASN A 133 8.31 -8.41 -27.87
CA ASN A 133 7.20 -8.13 -28.79
C ASN A 133 6.86 -9.37 -29.64
N GLY A 134 5.61 -9.74 -29.61
CA GLY A 134 5.12 -10.89 -30.37
C GLY A 134 5.20 -12.24 -29.65
N LYS A 135 5.91 -12.36 -28.53
CA LYS A 135 5.94 -13.60 -27.73
C LYS A 135 4.57 -13.89 -27.10
N LEU A 136 4.22 -15.14 -26.96
CA LEU A 136 3.01 -15.55 -26.24
C LEU A 136 3.32 -15.73 -24.75
N ILE A 137 2.35 -15.50 -23.90
CA ILE A 137 2.51 -15.67 -22.44
C ILE A 137 2.98 -17.08 -22.07
N LYS A 138 2.46 -18.11 -22.73
CA LYS A 138 2.86 -19.52 -22.53
C LYS A 138 4.29 -19.82 -22.92
N ASP A 139 4.91 -18.98 -23.76
CA ASP A 139 6.28 -19.16 -24.24
C ASP A 139 7.30 -18.43 -23.35
N LEU A 140 6.83 -17.65 -22.36
CA LEU A 140 7.69 -17.08 -21.34
C LEU A 140 8.21 -18.21 -20.43
N ARG A 141 9.53 -18.38 -20.39
CA ARG A 141 10.19 -19.37 -19.54
C ARG A 141 10.90 -18.67 -18.41
N PHE A 142 10.12 -18.32 -17.38
CA PHE A 142 10.71 -17.71 -16.19
C PHE A 142 11.73 -18.64 -15.54
N PRO A 143 12.89 -18.11 -15.09
CA PRO A 143 13.91 -18.90 -14.38
C PRO A 143 13.46 -19.29 -12.96
N ALA A 144 12.39 -18.67 -12.46
CA ALA A 144 11.84 -18.86 -11.13
C ALA A 144 10.29 -18.84 -11.19
N PRO A 145 9.61 -19.32 -10.14
CA PRO A 145 8.13 -19.30 -10.08
C PRO A 145 7.58 -17.88 -10.21
N ALA A 146 6.87 -17.62 -11.32
CA ALA A 146 6.24 -16.33 -11.60
C ALA A 146 4.98 -16.51 -12.44
N ILE A 147 4.01 -15.62 -12.24
CA ILE A 147 2.73 -15.62 -12.96
C ILE A 147 2.46 -14.21 -13.47
N VAL A 148 2.23 -14.08 -14.78
CA VAL A 148 1.70 -12.85 -15.38
C VAL A 148 0.22 -12.78 -15.09
N GLY A 149 -0.18 -11.91 -14.17
CA GLY A 149 -1.58 -11.74 -13.78
C GLY A 149 -2.33 -10.73 -14.65
N ILE A 150 -1.64 -9.67 -15.08
CA ILE A 150 -2.24 -8.57 -15.83
C ILE A 150 -1.26 -8.09 -16.90
N ILE A 151 -1.81 -7.67 -18.03
CA ILE A 151 -1.12 -6.88 -19.06
C ILE A 151 -1.83 -5.52 -19.14
N GLN A 152 -1.12 -4.44 -18.84
CA GLN A 152 -1.60 -3.10 -19.10
C GLN A 152 -1.11 -2.66 -20.47
N ARG A 153 -2.05 -2.43 -21.39
CA ARG A 153 -1.79 -1.97 -22.75
C ARG A 153 -2.39 -0.60 -22.96
N ARG A 154 -1.61 0.45 -22.83
CA ARG A 154 -2.08 1.85 -22.81
C ARG A 154 -3.11 2.03 -21.67
N ALA A 155 -4.36 2.36 -22.01
CA ALA A 155 -5.46 2.53 -21.05
C ALA A 155 -6.26 1.24 -20.79
N ASN A 156 -5.91 0.11 -21.42
CA ASN A 156 -6.66 -1.15 -21.30
C ASN A 156 -5.95 -2.12 -20.38
N VAL A 157 -6.73 -2.78 -19.52
CA VAL A 157 -6.30 -3.86 -18.64
C VAL A 157 -6.74 -5.19 -19.26
N ILE A 158 -5.79 -6.11 -19.45
CA ILE A 158 -6.01 -7.42 -20.06
C ILE A 158 -5.63 -8.49 -19.03
N ILE A 159 -6.53 -9.42 -18.76
CA ILE A 159 -6.19 -10.65 -18.02
C ILE A 159 -5.69 -11.66 -19.05
N PRO A 160 -4.37 -11.97 -19.05
CA PRO A 160 -3.79 -12.77 -20.11
C PRO A 160 -4.19 -14.24 -20.00
N LYS A 161 -4.25 -14.89 -21.17
CA LYS A 161 -4.26 -16.34 -21.30
C LYS A 161 -2.93 -16.80 -21.89
N GLY A 162 -2.66 -18.10 -21.91
CA GLY A 162 -1.42 -18.62 -22.47
C GLY A 162 -1.16 -18.24 -23.93
N ASP A 163 -2.21 -18.02 -24.71
CA ASP A 163 -2.17 -17.60 -26.11
C ASP A 163 -2.20 -16.07 -26.30
N THR A 164 -2.23 -15.31 -25.23
CA THR A 164 -2.17 -13.84 -25.30
C THR A 164 -0.78 -13.41 -25.76
N GLN A 165 -0.76 -12.58 -26.80
CA GLN A 165 0.48 -12.03 -27.35
C GLN A 165 0.88 -10.73 -26.63
N ILE A 166 2.12 -10.67 -26.21
CA ILE A 166 2.78 -9.48 -25.66
C ILE A 166 3.09 -8.51 -26.81
N LYS A 167 2.94 -7.22 -26.55
CA LYS A 167 3.31 -6.15 -27.47
C LYS A 167 4.33 -5.20 -26.84
N SER A 168 5.11 -4.57 -27.69
CA SER A 168 5.98 -3.49 -27.24
C SER A 168 5.20 -2.40 -26.50
N CYS A 169 5.79 -1.85 -25.47
CA CYS A 169 5.18 -0.89 -24.55
C CYS A 169 3.99 -1.43 -23.72
N ASP A 170 3.79 -2.75 -23.67
CA ASP A 170 2.94 -3.34 -22.63
C ASP A 170 3.66 -3.25 -21.28
N ILE A 171 2.88 -3.16 -20.22
CA ILE A 171 3.37 -3.30 -18.86
C ILE A 171 2.79 -4.62 -18.31
N LEU A 172 3.65 -5.51 -17.84
CA LEU A 172 3.26 -6.76 -17.22
C LEU A 172 3.22 -6.61 -15.71
N ILE A 173 2.10 -7.00 -15.10
CA ILE A 173 2.01 -7.16 -13.65
C ILE A 173 2.24 -8.62 -13.33
N ILE A 174 3.35 -8.90 -12.65
CA ILE A 174 3.84 -10.26 -12.40
C ILE A 174 3.85 -10.53 -10.89
N PHE A 175 3.29 -11.67 -10.51
CA PHE A 175 3.35 -12.21 -9.15
C PHE A 175 4.51 -13.20 -9.06
N THR A 176 5.38 -13.02 -8.07
CA THR A 176 6.51 -13.92 -7.84
C THR A 176 6.82 -14.03 -6.34
N LYS A 177 7.59 -15.03 -5.94
CA LYS A 177 8.11 -15.11 -4.56
C LYS A 177 9.16 -14.05 -4.33
N ALA A 178 9.30 -13.57 -3.09
CA ALA A 178 10.26 -12.55 -2.73
C ALA A 178 11.72 -12.96 -3.04
N ASP A 179 12.07 -14.22 -2.84
CA ASP A 179 13.39 -14.79 -3.15
C ASP A 179 13.66 -14.97 -4.66
N SER A 180 12.64 -14.81 -5.49
CA SER A 180 12.69 -15.02 -6.94
C SER A 180 12.65 -13.71 -7.73
N VAL A 181 12.51 -12.57 -7.05
CA VAL A 181 12.36 -11.23 -7.66
C VAL A 181 13.53 -10.91 -8.59
N ASP A 182 14.76 -11.06 -8.10
CA ASP A 182 15.96 -10.71 -8.88
C ASP A 182 16.07 -11.56 -10.14
N ALA A 183 15.77 -12.86 -10.04
CA ALA A 183 15.80 -13.76 -11.20
C ALA A 183 14.72 -13.39 -12.25
N VAL A 184 13.54 -12.95 -11.81
CA VAL A 184 12.48 -12.48 -12.71
C VAL A 184 12.86 -11.14 -13.34
N LYS A 185 13.42 -10.21 -12.57
CA LYS A 185 13.93 -8.94 -13.08
C LYS A 185 15.00 -9.14 -14.14
N ASP A 186 15.99 -9.99 -13.84
CA ASP A 186 17.09 -10.28 -14.76
C ASP A 186 16.62 -10.94 -16.06
N TYR A 187 15.55 -11.73 -16.04
CA TYR A 187 14.95 -12.31 -17.23
C TYR A 187 14.45 -11.25 -18.22
N PHE A 188 13.97 -10.10 -17.71
CA PHE A 188 13.50 -8.99 -18.53
C PHE A 188 14.54 -7.89 -18.75
N LYS A 189 15.69 -7.96 -18.05
CA LYS A 189 16.86 -7.12 -18.35
C LYS A 189 17.43 -7.60 -19.67
N VAL A 190 17.00 -6.97 -20.73
CA VAL A 190 17.67 -7.12 -21.99
C VAL A 190 18.61 -5.94 -22.15
N VAL A 191 19.85 -6.28 -22.43
CA VAL A 191 20.99 -5.40 -22.71
C VAL A 191 20.70 -4.45 -23.87
#